data_393caf640f80d52d8d913243d7897ca1
#
_entry.id   393caf640f80d52d8d913243d7897ca1
#
_cell.length_a   1.000
_cell.length_b   1.000
_cell.length_c   1.000
_cell.angle_alpha   90.00
_cell.angle_beta   90.00
_cell.angle_gamma   90.00
#
_symmetry.space_group_name_H-M   'P 1'
#
loop_
_entity.id
_entity.type
_entity.pdbx_description
1 polymer ?
#
loop_
_entity_poly.entity_id
_entity_poly.type
_entity_poly.pdbx_seq_one_letter_code
_entity_poly.pdbx_strand_id
1 'polypeptide(L)'
;YTALTGRPALPPKWSFGLWLTTSFTTNYDEATVNSFIDGFEQRHIPLSVFHFDCFWMKGFEWCNFTWDKDMFPDPAGMLERFHKRGLKICVWINPYIAQKSPLFGEAMEKGYLLMKDNGRVWQWDMWQAGMGLVDFTNPDACSWYQSKLKALLDVGVDCFKTDFGERVPT
;
A
#
# COMPACT_ATOMS: atom_id res chain seq x y z
N TYR A 1 29.62 -11.55 -2.58
CA TYR A 1 28.17 -11.43 -2.78
C TYR A 1 27.83 -10.16 -3.57
N THR A 2 28.12 -8.98 -3.04
CA THR A 2 27.76 -7.69 -3.66
C THR A 2 28.42 -7.42 -5.03
N ALA A 3 29.54 -8.05 -5.34
CA ALA A 3 30.15 -7.97 -6.67
C ALA A 3 29.28 -8.63 -7.75
N LEU A 4 28.44 -9.60 -7.39
CA LEU A 4 27.51 -10.31 -8.29
C LEU A 4 26.11 -9.70 -8.31
N THR A 5 25.65 -9.16 -7.18
CA THR A 5 24.25 -8.72 -7.00
C THR A 5 24.08 -7.20 -7.01
N GLY A 6 25.15 -6.44 -7.06
CA GLY A 6 25.14 -5.01 -6.86
C GLY A 6 25.13 -4.61 -5.38
N ARG A 7 25.42 -3.35 -5.11
CA ARG A 7 25.35 -2.79 -3.77
C ARG A 7 24.00 -2.11 -3.58
N PRO A 8 23.26 -2.43 -2.49
CA PRO A 8 22.00 -1.75 -2.18
C PRO A 8 22.27 -0.28 -1.81
N ALA A 9 21.26 0.56 -1.98
CA ALA A 9 21.29 1.91 -1.42
C ALA A 9 21.34 1.83 0.12
N LEU A 10 21.95 2.83 0.75
CA LEU A 10 21.92 2.94 2.22
C LEU A 10 20.52 3.38 2.66
N PRO A 11 19.80 2.56 3.44
CA PRO A 11 18.48 2.94 3.92
C PRO A 11 18.55 4.13 4.89
N PRO A 12 17.50 4.94 5.01
CA PRO A 12 17.44 6.02 5.99
C PRO A 12 17.47 5.46 7.42
N LYS A 13 18.07 6.21 8.35
CA LYS A 13 18.28 5.77 9.74
C LYS A 13 17.00 5.34 10.44
N TRP A 14 15.88 5.99 10.20
CA TRP A 14 14.60 5.67 10.81
C TRP A 14 14.07 4.28 10.43
N SER A 15 14.47 3.72 9.28
CA SER A 15 14.03 2.41 8.83
C SER A 15 14.58 1.25 9.69
N PHE A 16 15.60 1.49 10.49
CA PHE A 16 16.14 0.52 11.45
C PHE A 16 15.48 0.60 12.83
N GLY A 17 14.51 1.50 13.01
CA GLY A 17 13.74 1.62 14.24
C GLY A 17 12.61 0.58 14.33
N LEU A 18 11.81 0.69 15.39
CA LEU A 18 10.66 -0.19 15.58
C LEU A 18 9.52 0.18 14.65
N TRP A 19 8.95 -0.82 14.00
CA TRP A 19 7.76 -0.73 13.15
C TRP A 19 6.59 -1.41 13.83
N LEU A 20 5.47 -0.71 14.00
CA LEU A 20 4.23 -1.26 14.52
C LEU A 20 3.23 -1.48 13.38
N THR A 21 2.66 -2.66 13.34
CA THR A 21 1.51 -2.99 12.48
C THR A 21 0.54 -3.86 13.26
N THR A 22 -0.75 -3.70 12.99
CA THR A 22 -1.79 -4.63 13.46
C THR A 22 -2.20 -5.61 12.38
N SER A 23 -1.50 -5.58 11.25
CA SER A 23 -1.82 -6.37 10.06
C SER A 23 -3.30 -6.15 9.65
N PHE A 24 -3.97 -7.18 9.16
CA PHE A 24 -5.40 -7.14 8.81
C PHE A 24 -6.32 -7.61 9.95
N THR A 25 -5.78 -7.80 11.16
CA THR A 25 -6.50 -8.41 12.28
C THR A 25 -7.29 -7.42 13.13
N THR A 26 -7.09 -6.13 12.93
CA THR A 26 -7.74 -5.07 13.69
C THR A 26 -8.43 -4.11 12.73
N ASN A 27 -9.69 -3.84 12.95
CA ASN A 27 -10.35 -2.67 12.36
C ASN A 27 -9.77 -1.44 13.04
N TYR A 28 -9.25 -0.51 12.25
CA TYR A 28 -8.65 0.69 12.81
C TYR A 28 -9.14 1.94 12.08
N ASP A 29 -9.42 2.92 12.91
CA ASP A 29 -9.57 4.33 12.56
C ASP A 29 -8.41 5.13 13.20
N GLU A 30 -8.40 6.43 13.00
CA GLU A 30 -7.36 7.27 13.59
C GLU A 30 -7.32 7.18 15.11
N ALA A 31 -8.48 7.08 15.80
CA ALA A 31 -8.55 7.00 17.25
C ALA A 31 -7.91 5.70 17.77
N THR A 32 -8.22 4.58 17.11
CA THR A 32 -7.64 3.27 17.45
C THR A 32 -6.12 3.28 17.25
N VAL A 33 -5.64 3.82 16.12
CA VAL A 33 -4.19 3.93 15.85
C VAL A 33 -3.51 4.80 16.92
N ASN A 34 -4.10 5.94 17.29
CA ASN A 34 -3.57 6.77 18.36
C ASN A 34 -3.48 6.02 19.69
N SER A 35 -4.47 5.20 20.04
CA SER A 35 -4.43 4.41 21.28
C SER A 35 -3.23 3.44 21.34
N PHE A 36 -2.85 2.86 20.20
CA PHE A 36 -1.64 2.02 20.11
C PHE A 36 -0.37 2.85 20.29
N ILE A 37 -0.27 3.96 19.58
CA ILE A 37 0.90 4.85 19.65
C ILE A 37 1.07 5.42 21.06
N ASP A 38 -0.02 5.85 21.72
CA ASP A 38 -0.05 6.32 23.10
C ASP A 38 0.43 5.23 24.06
N GLY A 39 0.05 3.98 23.81
CA GLY A 39 0.50 2.84 24.60
C GLY A 39 2.02 2.62 24.54
N PHE A 40 2.66 2.89 23.41
CA PHE A 40 4.12 2.87 23.25
C PHE A 40 4.79 4.03 23.98
N GLU A 41 4.25 5.26 23.81
CA GLU A 41 4.76 6.45 24.49
C GLU A 41 4.70 6.32 26.01
N GLN A 42 3.56 5.86 26.56
CA GLN A 42 3.39 5.66 28.01
C GLN A 42 4.37 4.66 28.61
N ARG A 43 4.85 3.72 27.82
CA ARG A 43 5.84 2.71 28.20
C ARG A 43 7.28 3.09 27.86
N HIS A 44 7.47 4.30 27.34
CA HIS A 44 8.77 4.80 26.87
C HIS A 44 9.44 3.87 25.83
N ILE A 45 8.63 3.21 25.00
CA ILE A 45 9.11 2.37 23.90
C ILE A 45 9.16 3.23 22.64
N PRO A 46 10.36 3.49 22.06
CA PRO A 46 10.47 4.30 20.86
C PRO A 46 9.85 3.59 19.66
N LEU A 47 8.91 4.26 19.00
CA LEU A 47 8.28 3.80 17.78
C LEU A 47 8.73 4.69 16.62
N SER A 48 9.19 4.10 15.53
CA SER A 48 9.68 4.84 14.36
C SER A 48 8.67 4.88 13.21
N VAL A 49 7.97 3.78 13.00
CA VAL A 49 7.05 3.62 11.86
C VAL A 49 5.74 3.01 12.31
N PHE A 50 4.63 3.59 11.88
CA PHE A 50 3.33 2.91 11.90
C PHE A 50 3.00 2.41 10.50
N HIS A 51 2.69 1.12 10.38
CA HIS A 51 2.30 0.48 9.14
C HIS A 51 0.80 0.23 9.12
N PHE A 52 0.13 0.83 8.13
CA PHE A 52 -1.26 0.54 7.80
C PHE A 52 -1.31 -0.62 6.81
N ASP A 53 -1.89 -1.74 7.21
CA ASP A 53 -2.16 -2.87 6.33
C ASP A 53 -3.37 -2.60 5.43
N CYS A 54 -3.83 -3.55 4.65
CA CYS A 54 -4.77 -3.37 3.54
C CYS A 54 -6.04 -2.56 3.88
N PHE A 55 -6.50 -2.53 5.12
CA PHE A 55 -7.69 -1.78 5.56
C PHE A 55 -7.52 -0.26 5.71
N TRP A 56 -6.39 0.31 5.27
CA TRP A 56 -6.36 1.75 5.04
C TRP A 56 -7.22 2.14 3.83
N MET A 57 -7.41 1.19 2.89
CA MET A 57 -8.36 1.26 1.78
C MET A 57 -9.69 0.60 2.17
N LYS A 58 -10.74 0.94 1.47
CA LYS A 58 -12.05 0.31 1.65
C LYS A 58 -12.00 -1.18 1.31
N GLY A 59 -12.58 -1.98 2.18
CA GLY A 59 -12.61 -3.42 2.02
C GLY A 59 -13.18 -3.87 0.66
N PHE A 60 -12.53 -4.83 0.02
CA PHE A 60 -12.81 -5.36 -1.31
C PHE A 60 -12.57 -4.40 -2.49
N GLU A 61 -12.14 -3.17 -2.24
CA GLU A 61 -11.69 -2.23 -3.27
C GLU A 61 -10.16 -2.14 -3.31
N TRP A 62 -9.47 -3.25 -3.03
CA TRP A 62 -8.02 -3.30 -2.88
C TRP A 62 -7.28 -2.68 -4.06
N CYS A 63 -6.27 -1.92 -3.73
CA CYS A 63 -5.49 -1.09 -4.64
C CYS A 63 -6.35 -0.09 -5.44
N ASN A 64 -7.29 0.56 -4.74
CA ASN A 64 -7.91 1.80 -5.19
C ASN A 64 -7.04 3.04 -4.91
N PHE A 65 -5.97 2.88 -4.08
CA PHE A 65 -5.02 3.90 -3.65
C PHE A 65 -5.67 5.12 -2.98
N THR A 66 -6.80 4.91 -2.33
CA THR A 66 -7.55 5.94 -1.61
C THR A 66 -7.80 5.53 -0.17
N TRP A 67 -7.60 6.44 0.77
CA TRP A 67 -7.98 6.20 2.16
C TRP A 67 -9.49 5.99 2.27
N ASP A 68 -9.88 4.98 3.05
CA ASP A 68 -11.29 4.76 3.38
C ASP A 68 -11.80 5.94 4.22
N LYS A 69 -12.63 6.79 3.61
CA LYS A 69 -13.13 8.02 4.26
C LYS A 69 -14.09 7.76 5.41
N ASP A 70 -14.68 6.57 5.47
CA ASP A 70 -15.53 6.18 6.60
C ASP A 70 -14.69 5.96 7.86
N MET A 71 -13.45 5.48 7.71
CA MET A 71 -12.50 5.22 8.80
C MET A 71 -11.50 6.37 8.99
N PHE A 72 -11.11 7.04 7.92
CA PHE A 72 -10.11 8.10 7.87
C PHE A 72 -10.66 9.32 7.13
N PRO A 73 -11.55 10.12 7.75
CA PRO A 73 -12.21 11.25 7.08
C PRO A 73 -11.26 12.37 6.69
N ASP A 74 -10.15 12.54 7.42
CA ASP A 74 -9.11 13.55 7.18
C ASP A 74 -7.72 12.91 7.11
N PRO A 75 -7.38 12.16 6.05
CA PRO A 75 -6.12 11.42 6.00
C PRO A 75 -4.90 12.36 5.98
N ALA A 76 -4.96 13.48 5.28
CA ALA A 76 -3.84 14.43 5.23
C ALA A 76 -3.52 15.00 6.61
N GLY A 77 -4.53 15.48 7.32
CA GLY A 77 -4.35 15.99 8.68
C GLY A 77 -3.93 14.91 9.66
N MET A 78 -4.45 13.67 9.53
CA MET A 78 -4.01 12.52 10.32
C MET A 78 -2.51 12.25 10.13
N LEU A 79 -2.05 12.17 8.88
CA LEU A 79 -0.64 11.94 8.57
C LEU A 79 0.25 13.06 9.13
N GLU A 80 -0.18 14.32 9.02
CA GLU A 80 0.53 15.45 9.61
C GLU A 80 0.63 15.32 11.14
N ARG A 81 -0.45 14.90 11.83
CA ARG A 81 -0.46 14.67 13.28
C ARG A 81 0.52 13.58 13.68
N PHE A 82 0.60 12.48 12.93
CA PHE A 82 1.56 11.40 13.18
C PHE A 82 3.01 11.84 12.93
N HIS A 83 3.26 12.61 11.87
CA HIS A 83 4.58 13.18 11.62
C HIS A 83 5.03 14.12 12.74
N LYS A 84 4.13 14.95 13.32
CA LYS A 84 4.43 15.79 14.47
C LYS A 84 4.82 14.97 15.71
N ARG A 85 4.38 13.71 15.81
CA ARG A 85 4.79 12.75 16.86
C ARG A 85 6.11 12.03 16.51
N GLY A 86 6.76 12.38 15.40
CA GLY A 86 8.02 11.79 14.96
C GLY A 86 7.90 10.47 14.24
N LEU A 87 6.69 10.05 13.89
CA LEU A 87 6.44 8.79 13.19
C LEU A 87 6.61 8.92 11.67
N LYS A 88 7.05 7.84 11.05
CA LYS A 88 6.96 7.60 9.62
C LYS A 88 5.79 6.68 9.32
N ILE A 89 5.16 6.86 8.15
CA ILE A 89 3.96 6.13 7.78
C ILE A 89 4.24 5.24 6.57
N CYS A 90 4.01 3.96 6.78
CA CYS A 90 4.05 2.93 5.75
C CYS A 90 2.62 2.49 5.43
N VAL A 91 2.30 2.32 4.15
CA VAL A 91 1.02 1.73 3.74
C VAL A 91 1.23 0.48 2.89
N TRP A 92 0.37 -0.49 3.09
CA TRP A 92 0.34 -1.73 2.34
C TRP A 92 -0.17 -1.48 0.91
N ILE A 93 0.49 -2.10 -0.05
CA ILE A 93 0.09 -2.15 -1.46
C ILE A 93 0.40 -3.53 -2.04
N ASN A 94 -0.22 -3.87 -3.16
CA ASN A 94 0.18 -5.00 -3.99
C ASN A 94 -0.04 -4.70 -5.48
N PRO A 95 0.42 -5.56 -6.40
CA PRO A 95 0.31 -5.32 -7.84
C PRO A 95 -1.05 -5.66 -8.44
N TYR A 96 -2.00 -6.14 -7.64
CA TYR A 96 -3.32 -6.52 -8.13
C TYR A 96 -4.33 -5.38 -7.93
N ILE A 97 -5.24 -5.21 -8.88
CA ILE A 97 -6.36 -4.29 -8.78
C ILE A 97 -7.64 -5.10 -8.59
N ALA A 98 -8.35 -4.89 -7.50
CA ALA A 98 -9.61 -5.58 -7.23
C ALA A 98 -10.67 -5.21 -8.27
N GLN A 99 -11.46 -6.17 -8.72
CA GLN A 99 -12.53 -5.92 -9.67
C GLN A 99 -13.54 -4.87 -9.17
N LYS A 100 -13.72 -4.79 -7.86
CA LYS A 100 -14.58 -3.79 -7.23
C LYS A 100 -13.91 -2.41 -7.08
N SER A 101 -12.60 -2.33 -7.26
CA SER A 101 -11.89 -1.04 -7.27
C SER A 101 -12.38 -0.16 -8.41
N PRO A 102 -12.61 1.14 -8.19
CA PRO A 102 -12.96 2.07 -9.26
C PRO A 102 -11.88 2.18 -10.35
N LEU A 103 -10.66 1.74 -10.05
CA LEU A 103 -9.54 1.74 -11.00
C LEU A 103 -9.53 0.55 -11.95
N PHE A 104 -10.32 -0.52 -11.67
CA PHE A 104 -10.30 -1.71 -12.50
C PHE A 104 -10.77 -1.45 -13.93
N GLY A 105 -11.88 -0.70 -14.08
CA GLY A 105 -12.40 -0.32 -15.40
C GLY A 105 -11.39 0.50 -16.20
N GLU A 106 -10.82 1.54 -15.60
CA GLU A 106 -9.77 2.36 -16.22
C GLU A 106 -8.58 1.52 -16.67
N ALA A 107 -8.08 0.67 -15.78
CA ALA A 107 -6.91 -0.17 -16.07
C ALA A 107 -7.17 -1.20 -17.18
N MET A 108 -8.37 -1.76 -17.22
CA MET A 108 -8.80 -2.69 -18.28
C MET A 108 -8.91 -1.98 -19.63
N GLU A 109 -9.60 -0.85 -19.69
CA GLU A 109 -9.83 -0.09 -20.93
C GLU A 109 -8.51 0.42 -21.55
N LYS A 110 -7.56 0.81 -20.70
CA LYS A 110 -6.24 1.30 -21.14
C LYS A 110 -5.21 0.20 -21.41
N GLY A 111 -5.57 -1.07 -21.18
CA GLY A 111 -4.65 -2.19 -21.36
C GLY A 111 -3.51 -2.21 -20.35
N TYR A 112 -3.77 -1.79 -19.13
CA TYR A 112 -2.78 -1.77 -18.03
C TYR A 112 -2.76 -3.06 -17.20
N LEU A 113 -3.71 -3.97 -17.44
CA LEU A 113 -3.78 -5.27 -16.79
C LEU A 113 -3.30 -6.37 -17.74
N LEU A 114 -2.72 -7.42 -17.18
CA LEU A 114 -2.37 -8.60 -17.95
C LEU A 114 -3.60 -9.22 -18.63
N MET A 115 -3.45 -9.58 -19.88
CA MET A 115 -4.52 -10.15 -20.71
C MET A 115 -4.23 -11.61 -21.02
N LYS A 116 -5.29 -12.41 -21.11
CA LYS A 116 -5.25 -13.77 -21.68
C LYS A 116 -5.26 -13.69 -23.21
N ASP A 117 -4.84 -14.77 -23.88
CA ASP A 117 -4.83 -14.87 -25.36
C ASP A 117 -6.22 -14.63 -25.99
N ASN A 118 -7.29 -14.87 -25.26
CA ASN A 118 -8.66 -14.63 -25.70
C ASN A 118 -9.15 -13.18 -25.52
N GLY A 119 -8.26 -12.25 -25.19
CA GLY A 119 -8.56 -10.83 -25.00
C GLY A 119 -9.28 -10.48 -23.70
N ARG A 120 -9.38 -11.39 -22.75
CA ARG A 120 -9.94 -11.10 -21.43
C ARG A 120 -8.83 -10.80 -20.42
N VAL A 121 -9.12 -9.96 -19.42
CA VAL A 121 -8.20 -9.73 -18.30
C VAL A 121 -7.87 -11.05 -17.62
N TRP A 122 -6.58 -11.29 -17.38
CA TRP A 122 -6.16 -12.35 -16.47
C TRP A 122 -6.51 -11.96 -15.04
N GLN A 123 -7.22 -12.83 -14.31
CA GLN A 123 -7.69 -12.58 -12.96
C GLN A 123 -7.25 -13.68 -12.02
N TRP A 124 -6.88 -13.28 -10.82
CA TRP A 124 -6.47 -14.16 -9.74
C TRP A 124 -7.55 -14.26 -8.68
N ASP A 125 -7.82 -15.47 -8.16
CA ASP A 125 -8.94 -15.75 -7.29
C ASP A 125 -8.53 -16.30 -5.91
N MET A 126 -7.23 -16.50 -5.66
CA MET A 126 -6.78 -17.24 -4.47
C MET A 126 -6.92 -16.48 -3.16
N TRP A 127 -6.73 -15.15 -3.17
CA TRP A 127 -6.89 -14.29 -1.98
C TRP A 127 -8.21 -13.52 -2.02
N GLN A 128 -8.49 -12.87 -3.14
CA GLN A 128 -9.74 -12.21 -3.42
C GLN A 128 -10.11 -12.46 -4.89
N ALA A 129 -11.33 -12.93 -5.11
CA ALA A 129 -11.81 -13.25 -6.45
C ALA A 129 -11.77 -12.02 -7.37
N GLY A 130 -11.36 -12.24 -8.60
CA GLY A 130 -11.46 -11.28 -9.69
C GLY A 130 -10.39 -10.19 -9.70
N MET A 131 -9.28 -10.33 -9.00
CA MET A 131 -8.21 -9.35 -9.05
C MET A 131 -7.43 -9.42 -10.37
N GLY A 132 -7.30 -8.29 -11.06
CA GLY A 132 -6.43 -8.16 -12.23
C GLY A 132 -5.01 -7.81 -11.82
N LEU A 133 -4.00 -8.37 -12.51
CA LEU A 133 -2.60 -8.05 -12.28
C LEU A 133 -2.15 -6.93 -13.21
N VAL A 134 -1.50 -5.90 -12.67
CA VAL A 134 -0.93 -4.80 -13.46
C VAL A 134 0.20 -5.35 -14.34
N ASP A 135 0.19 -4.99 -15.61
CA ASP A 135 1.24 -5.35 -16.55
C ASP A 135 2.42 -4.38 -16.46
N PHE A 136 3.38 -4.69 -15.59
CA PHE A 136 4.59 -3.89 -15.43
C PHE A 136 5.59 -4.02 -16.60
N THR A 137 5.30 -4.83 -17.61
CA THR A 137 6.06 -4.81 -18.88
C THR A 137 5.59 -3.68 -19.80
N ASN A 138 4.39 -3.12 -19.54
CA ASN A 138 3.85 -1.96 -20.23
C ASN A 138 4.32 -0.66 -19.53
N PRO A 139 5.12 0.20 -20.20
CA PRO A 139 5.62 1.46 -19.60
C PRO A 139 4.50 2.42 -19.17
N ASP A 140 3.37 2.43 -19.88
CA ASP A 140 2.24 3.30 -19.54
C ASP A 140 1.53 2.80 -18.28
N ALA A 141 1.41 1.48 -18.11
CA ALA A 141 0.90 0.90 -16.87
C ALA A 141 1.83 1.17 -15.68
N CYS A 142 3.16 1.09 -15.88
CA CYS A 142 4.14 1.49 -14.88
C CYS A 142 3.95 2.95 -14.47
N SER A 143 3.88 3.86 -15.44
CA SER A 143 3.70 5.28 -15.19
C SER A 143 2.38 5.59 -14.47
N TRP A 144 1.30 4.93 -14.88
CA TRP A 144 0.00 5.03 -14.23
C TRP A 144 0.06 4.56 -12.77
N TYR A 145 0.63 3.38 -12.49
CA TYR A 145 0.77 2.86 -11.14
C TYR A 145 1.63 3.77 -10.26
N GLN A 146 2.77 4.23 -10.78
CA GLN A 146 3.63 5.19 -10.10
C GLN A 146 2.91 6.50 -9.76
N SER A 147 2.02 6.97 -10.63
CA SER A 147 1.23 8.18 -10.37
C SER A 147 0.32 8.04 -9.13
N LYS A 148 -0.24 6.83 -8.91
CA LYS A 148 -1.04 6.53 -7.72
C LYS A 148 -0.19 6.52 -6.45
N LEU A 149 1.00 5.92 -6.52
CA LEU A 149 1.95 5.92 -5.41
C LEU A 149 2.45 7.35 -5.10
N LYS A 150 2.75 8.12 -6.15
CA LYS A 150 3.16 9.52 -5.98
C LYS A 150 2.09 10.34 -5.26
N ALA A 151 0.83 10.18 -5.60
CA ALA A 151 -0.27 10.88 -4.94
C ALA A 151 -0.33 10.57 -3.43
N LEU A 152 -0.02 9.35 -3.01
CA LEU A 152 0.08 8.98 -1.60
C LEU A 152 1.28 9.63 -0.90
N LEU A 153 2.44 9.67 -1.57
CA LEU A 153 3.63 10.36 -1.05
C LEU A 153 3.35 11.86 -0.88
N ASP A 154 2.67 12.48 -1.85
CA ASP A 154 2.33 13.91 -1.82
C ASP A 154 1.39 14.26 -0.66
N VAL A 155 0.58 13.32 -0.19
CA VAL A 155 -0.30 13.49 0.99
C VAL A 155 0.43 13.25 2.32
N GLY A 156 1.57 12.56 2.30
CA GLY A 156 2.38 12.35 3.50
C GLY A 156 2.66 10.88 3.86
N VAL A 157 2.39 9.93 2.98
CA VAL A 157 2.91 8.57 3.14
C VAL A 157 4.42 8.59 2.93
N ASP A 158 5.19 7.89 3.77
CA ASP A 158 6.66 7.89 3.70
C ASP A 158 7.22 6.69 2.91
N CYS A 159 6.54 5.55 2.96
CA CYS A 159 6.99 4.34 2.27
C CYS A 159 5.86 3.32 2.09
N PHE A 160 6.17 2.26 1.35
CA PHE A 160 5.21 1.21 1.00
C PHE A 160 5.73 -0.16 1.44
N LYS A 161 4.85 -0.98 2.03
CA LYS A 161 5.04 -2.42 2.11
C LYS A 161 4.41 -3.04 0.87
N THR A 162 5.23 -3.57 -0.02
CA THR A 162 4.78 -4.36 -1.16
C THR A 162 4.47 -5.78 -0.71
N ASP A 163 3.28 -6.26 -1.01
CA ASP A 163 2.81 -7.58 -0.63
C ASP A 163 2.31 -8.34 -1.86
N PHE A 164 2.31 -9.67 -1.80
CA PHE A 164 1.93 -10.54 -2.90
C PHE A 164 2.73 -10.28 -4.21
N GLY A 165 2.17 -10.64 -5.36
CA GLY A 165 2.82 -10.47 -6.67
C GLY A 165 3.48 -11.74 -7.22
N GLU A 166 3.40 -12.86 -6.48
CA GLU A 166 3.99 -14.15 -6.85
C GLU A 166 3.17 -14.93 -7.89
N ARG A 167 1.95 -14.46 -8.23
CA ARG A 167 1.05 -15.13 -9.17
C ARG A 167 1.11 -14.49 -10.56
N VAL A 168 2.28 -14.56 -11.17
CA VAL A 168 2.45 -14.16 -12.57
C VAL A 168 2.11 -15.34 -13.46
N PRO A 169 1.19 -15.21 -14.43
CA PRO A 169 0.90 -16.29 -15.37
C PRO A 169 2.13 -16.59 -16.24
N THR A 170 2.30 -17.88 -16.58
CA THR A 170 3.35 -18.37 -17.50
C THR A 170 2.85 -18.32 -18.94
#